data_127919ab2afddb10d5cfc6cbf0ab0c48
#
_entry.id   127919ab2afddb10d5cfc6cbf0ab0c48
#
_cell.length_a   1.000
_cell.length_b   1.000
_cell.length_c   1.000
_cell.angle_alpha   90.00
_cell.angle_beta   90.00
_cell.angle_gamma   90.00
#
_symmetry.space_group_name_H-M   'P 1'
#
loop_
_entity.id
_entity.type
_entity.pdbx_description
1 polymer ?
#
loop_
_entity_poly.entity_id
_entity_poly.type
_entity_poly.pdbx_seq_one_letter_code
_entity_poly.pdbx_strand_id
1 'polypeptide(L)'
;EDGYNDYFFEDLGVEINSVETILCNNKDASFNPYVLRRVAEADALWFAGGDQWEYIDYWRDTPMEDAFNVLINEKQITIGGTSAGCAIMGQAYFSAENGTIISNTALHNPYHNLVQLGNDDFLNNPATTNLITDTHYDNPDRRGRQVTFLARLMTEYGTPFYGIGVEEYTAVCIDELNIAHVYGSYPGDDDFAYFLQVNCYSPSGPEVCADGDLLTWDRNDAAIKVIK
;
A
#
# COMPACT_ATOMS: atom_id res chain seq x y z
N GLU A 1 9.91 16.97 -13.58
CA GLU A 1 10.88 15.93 -13.18
C GLU A 1 11.78 16.41 -12.03
N ASP A 2 12.25 17.66 -12.08
CA ASP A 2 13.10 18.20 -11.01
C ASP A 2 12.31 18.56 -9.73
N GLY A 3 11.00 18.70 -9.81
CA GLY A 3 10.15 19.12 -8.69
C GLY A 3 10.21 18.20 -7.46
N TYR A 4 10.44 16.90 -7.62
CA TYR A 4 10.63 16.01 -6.47
C TYR A 4 11.95 16.24 -5.77
N ASN A 5 13.04 16.50 -6.53
CA ASN A 5 14.34 16.81 -5.95
C ASN A 5 14.25 18.10 -5.14
N ASP A 6 13.69 19.16 -5.72
CA ASP A 6 13.51 20.45 -5.06
C ASP A 6 12.65 20.30 -3.80
N TYR A 7 11.53 19.57 -3.89
CA TYR A 7 10.66 19.31 -2.76
C TYR A 7 11.38 18.63 -1.59
N PHE A 8 12.06 17.51 -1.85
CA PHE A 8 12.74 16.76 -0.78
C PHE A 8 14.01 17.46 -0.29
N PHE A 9 14.75 18.15 -1.15
CA PHE A 9 16.04 18.74 -0.81
C PHE A 9 15.93 20.16 -0.26
N GLU A 10 14.98 20.94 -0.77
CA GLU A 10 14.84 22.37 -0.43
C GLU A 10 13.59 22.66 0.40
N ASP A 11 12.40 22.21 -0.06
CA ASP A 11 11.13 22.66 0.50
C ASP A 11 10.78 22.02 1.85
N LEU A 12 11.14 20.74 2.07
CA LEU A 12 10.86 20.07 3.34
C LEU A 12 11.64 20.64 4.54
N GLY A 13 12.71 21.39 4.30
CA GLY A 13 13.48 22.04 5.36
C GLY A 13 14.19 21.05 6.30
N VAL A 14 14.44 19.81 5.85
CA VAL A 14 15.19 18.78 6.58
C VAL A 14 16.61 18.64 6.02
N GLU A 15 17.56 18.26 6.87
CA GLU A 15 18.95 18.06 6.44
C GLU A 15 19.10 16.72 5.71
N ILE A 16 19.03 16.76 4.39
CA ILE A 16 19.27 15.61 3.49
C ILE A 16 20.55 15.90 2.69
N ASN A 17 21.45 14.93 2.59
CA ASN A 17 22.72 15.11 1.89
C ASN A 17 22.56 15.15 0.37
N SER A 18 21.66 14.35 -0.17
CA SER A 18 21.37 14.28 -1.61
C SER A 18 20.02 13.65 -1.89
N VAL A 19 19.41 14.04 -2.99
CA VAL A 19 18.20 13.44 -3.55
C VAL A 19 18.43 13.17 -5.02
N GLU A 20 17.98 12.04 -5.51
CA GLU A 20 17.95 11.70 -6.94
C GLU A 20 16.60 11.11 -7.30
N THR A 21 15.90 11.74 -8.23
CA THR A 21 14.67 11.21 -8.80
C THR A 21 15.01 10.34 -10.01
N ILE A 22 14.57 9.08 -9.95
CA ILE A 22 14.73 8.11 -11.04
C ILE A 22 13.36 7.86 -11.66
N LEU A 23 13.22 8.17 -12.94
CA LEU A 23 12.02 7.88 -13.71
C LEU A 23 12.16 6.52 -14.39
N CYS A 24 11.38 5.54 -13.90
CA CYS A 24 11.26 4.22 -14.52
C CYS A 24 10.00 4.21 -15.40
N ASN A 25 10.15 4.43 -16.70
CA ASN A 25 9.03 4.52 -17.65
C ASN A 25 8.83 3.24 -18.46
N ASN A 26 9.56 2.18 -18.15
CA ASN A 26 9.43 0.84 -18.72
C ASN A 26 10.22 -0.17 -17.90
N LYS A 27 10.02 -1.46 -18.17
CA LYS A 27 10.66 -2.57 -17.46
C LYS A 27 12.19 -2.63 -17.66
N ASP A 28 12.74 -2.07 -18.73
CA ASP A 28 14.19 -2.09 -18.98
C ASP A 28 14.99 -1.34 -17.90
N ALA A 29 14.36 -0.35 -17.24
CA ALA A 29 14.97 0.37 -16.12
C ALA A 29 15.35 -0.57 -14.98
N SER A 30 14.59 -1.63 -14.75
CA SER A 30 14.81 -2.64 -13.70
C SER A 30 16.04 -3.52 -13.92
N PHE A 31 16.62 -3.47 -15.11
CA PHE A 31 17.85 -4.18 -15.48
C PHE A 31 19.01 -3.22 -15.77
N ASN A 32 18.79 -1.91 -15.66
CA ASN A 32 19.80 -0.91 -15.95
C ASN A 32 20.86 -0.84 -14.83
N PRO A 33 22.16 -1.10 -15.11
CA PRO A 33 23.19 -1.13 -14.07
C PRO A 33 23.38 0.19 -13.33
N TYR A 34 23.12 1.33 -13.98
CA TYR A 34 23.18 2.63 -13.32
C TYR A 34 22.06 2.76 -12.30
N VAL A 35 20.81 2.46 -12.72
CA VAL A 35 19.62 2.54 -11.85
C VAL A 35 19.77 1.61 -10.64
N LEU A 36 20.13 0.33 -10.88
CA LEU A 36 20.33 -0.65 -9.81
C LEU A 36 21.42 -0.21 -8.82
N ARG A 37 22.52 0.37 -9.30
CA ARG A 37 23.55 0.92 -8.43
C ARG A 37 23.02 2.07 -7.58
N ARG A 38 22.29 3.04 -8.17
CA ARG A 38 21.75 4.17 -7.42
C ARG A 38 20.75 3.72 -6.37
N VAL A 39 19.89 2.77 -6.70
CA VAL A 39 18.99 2.15 -5.72
C VAL A 39 19.81 1.47 -4.62
N ALA A 40 20.79 0.64 -4.96
CA ALA A 40 21.60 -0.07 -3.96
C ALA A 40 22.40 0.86 -3.02
N GLU A 41 22.71 2.09 -3.43
CA GLU A 41 23.41 3.09 -2.64
C GLU A 41 22.49 3.97 -1.77
N ALA A 42 21.14 3.83 -1.89
CA ALA A 42 20.19 4.66 -1.18
C ALA A 42 20.15 4.37 0.33
N ASP A 43 19.97 5.43 1.11
CA ASP A 43 19.72 5.39 2.56
C ASP A 43 18.23 5.51 2.88
N ALA A 44 17.41 5.92 1.93
CA ALA A 44 15.96 5.92 1.97
C ALA A 44 15.39 5.80 0.56
N LEU A 45 14.17 5.25 0.43
CA LEU A 45 13.43 5.16 -0.81
C LEU A 45 12.06 5.81 -0.66
N TRP A 46 11.66 6.60 -1.65
CA TRP A 46 10.32 7.15 -1.75
C TRP A 46 9.70 6.81 -3.09
N PHE A 47 8.56 6.10 -3.04
CA PHE A 47 7.78 5.77 -4.22
C PHE A 47 6.71 6.85 -4.45
N ALA A 48 6.83 7.58 -5.53
CA ALA A 48 5.91 8.67 -5.87
C ALA A 48 4.49 8.16 -6.22
N GLY A 49 3.57 9.08 -6.37
CA GLY A 49 2.25 8.77 -6.94
C GLY A 49 2.34 8.48 -8.44
N GLY A 50 1.33 7.80 -8.96
CA GLY A 50 1.26 7.40 -10.38
C GLY A 50 0.31 6.24 -10.57
N ASP A 51 0.71 5.28 -11.39
CA ASP A 51 0.01 4.02 -11.60
C ASP A 51 0.76 2.89 -10.88
N GLN A 52 0.15 2.31 -9.86
CA GLN A 52 0.77 1.21 -9.11
C GLN A 52 0.97 -0.05 -9.94
N TRP A 53 0.17 -0.24 -11.01
CA TRP A 53 0.40 -1.37 -11.90
C TRP A 53 1.73 -1.27 -12.64
N GLU A 54 2.11 -0.06 -13.07
CA GLU A 54 3.43 0.15 -13.67
C GLU A 54 4.57 -0.23 -12.72
N TYR A 55 4.43 0.05 -11.41
CA TYR A 55 5.41 -0.35 -10.40
C TYR A 55 5.51 -1.87 -10.28
N ILE A 56 4.36 -2.55 -10.21
CA ILE A 56 4.33 -4.02 -10.12
C ILE A 56 4.84 -4.66 -11.42
N ASP A 57 4.35 -4.23 -12.59
CA ASP A 57 4.73 -4.80 -13.88
C ASP A 57 6.21 -4.59 -14.21
N TYR A 58 6.75 -3.41 -13.88
CA TYR A 58 8.14 -3.08 -14.22
C TYR A 58 9.15 -3.67 -13.24
N TRP A 59 8.81 -3.79 -11.96
CA TRP A 59 9.79 -4.12 -10.93
C TRP A 59 9.66 -5.54 -10.39
N ARG A 60 8.47 -6.11 -10.30
CA ARG A 60 8.27 -7.46 -9.78
C ARG A 60 8.99 -8.51 -10.64
N ASP A 61 9.58 -9.50 -9.97
CA ASP A 61 10.38 -10.57 -10.59
C ASP A 61 11.59 -10.04 -11.38
N THR A 62 12.22 -8.95 -10.89
CA THR A 62 13.38 -8.33 -11.55
C THR A 62 14.49 -8.01 -10.54
N PRO A 63 15.73 -7.71 -11.01
CA PRO A 63 16.80 -7.23 -10.12
C PRO A 63 16.47 -5.96 -9.34
N MET A 64 15.48 -5.18 -9.76
CA MET A 64 15.01 -4.01 -9.03
C MET A 64 14.30 -4.40 -7.74
N GLU A 65 13.39 -5.36 -7.81
CA GLU A 65 12.74 -5.91 -6.62
C GLU A 65 13.74 -6.53 -5.66
N ASP A 66 14.69 -7.31 -6.16
CA ASP A 66 15.78 -7.87 -5.35
C ASP A 66 16.54 -6.77 -4.61
N ALA A 67 16.86 -5.66 -5.30
CA ALA A 67 17.56 -4.51 -4.71
C ALA A 67 16.72 -3.83 -3.63
N PHE A 68 15.41 -3.64 -3.84
CA PHE A 68 14.51 -3.10 -2.82
C PHE A 68 14.47 -4.00 -1.58
N ASN A 69 14.30 -5.31 -1.78
CA ASN A 69 14.20 -6.26 -0.68
C ASN A 69 15.51 -6.40 0.11
N VAL A 70 16.67 -6.26 -0.53
CA VAL A 70 17.99 -6.15 0.17
C VAL A 70 18.05 -4.88 1.00
N LEU A 71 17.63 -3.74 0.47
CA LEU A 71 17.61 -2.47 1.22
C LEU A 71 16.69 -2.54 2.44
N ILE A 72 15.49 -3.11 2.28
CA ILE A 72 14.51 -3.25 3.34
C ILE A 72 15.00 -4.22 4.44
N ASN A 73 15.45 -5.41 4.05
CA ASN A 73 15.67 -6.50 5.01
C ASN A 73 17.09 -6.56 5.55
N GLU A 74 18.10 -6.18 4.76
CA GLU A 74 19.50 -6.26 5.16
C GLU A 74 20.05 -4.92 5.65
N LYS A 75 19.75 -3.83 4.92
CA LYS A 75 20.19 -2.48 5.29
C LYS A 75 19.22 -1.76 6.21
N GLN A 76 17.96 -2.21 6.27
CA GLN A 76 16.90 -1.65 7.13
C GLN A 76 16.71 -0.14 6.92
N ILE A 77 16.69 0.28 5.66
CA ILE A 77 16.46 1.68 5.31
C ILE A 77 15.00 2.08 5.49
N THR A 78 14.76 3.37 5.60
CA THR A 78 13.40 3.91 5.55
C THR A 78 12.85 3.83 4.13
N ILE A 79 11.63 3.29 3.99
CA ILE A 79 10.87 3.33 2.74
C ILE A 79 9.54 4.04 2.96
N GLY A 80 9.05 4.70 1.94
CA GLY A 80 7.75 5.36 1.98
C GLY A 80 7.19 5.59 0.59
N GLY A 81 5.96 6.05 0.54
CA GLY A 81 5.33 6.37 -0.74
C GLY A 81 4.01 7.10 -0.58
N THR A 82 3.60 7.77 -1.63
CA THR A 82 2.33 8.49 -1.72
C THR A 82 1.47 7.92 -2.83
N SER A 83 0.13 7.92 -2.67
CA SER A 83 -0.83 7.44 -3.66
C SER A 83 -0.49 6.01 -4.14
N ALA A 84 -0.16 5.81 -5.42
CA ALA A 84 0.28 4.52 -5.96
C ALA A 84 1.48 3.94 -5.18
N GLY A 85 2.45 4.77 -4.80
CA GLY A 85 3.59 4.35 -3.98
C GLY A 85 3.18 3.90 -2.58
N CYS A 86 2.16 4.51 -1.96
CA CYS A 86 1.60 4.03 -0.69
C CYS A 86 0.82 2.72 -0.88
N ALA A 87 0.09 2.57 -1.98
CA ALA A 87 -0.72 1.39 -2.25
C ALA A 87 0.07 0.08 -2.38
N ILE A 88 1.39 0.17 -2.64
CA ILE A 88 2.28 -1.00 -2.76
C ILE A 88 3.09 -1.30 -1.48
N MET A 89 2.90 -0.55 -0.38
CA MET A 89 3.72 -0.69 0.83
C MET A 89 3.38 -1.92 1.68
N GLY A 90 2.21 -2.48 1.53
CA GLY A 90 1.78 -3.67 2.28
C GLY A 90 2.40 -4.96 1.75
N GLN A 91 2.43 -6.02 2.57
CA GLN A 91 2.70 -7.38 2.08
C GLN A 91 1.66 -7.78 1.03
N ALA A 92 0.39 -7.45 1.28
CA ALA A 92 -0.65 -7.54 0.28
C ALA A 92 -0.89 -6.16 -0.35
N TYR A 93 -1.26 -6.14 -1.62
CA TYR A 93 -1.51 -4.91 -2.36
C TYR A 93 -2.63 -5.07 -3.39
N PHE A 94 -3.27 -3.96 -3.69
CA PHE A 94 -4.19 -3.84 -4.83
C PHE A 94 -3.39 -3.37 -6.05
N SER A 95 -3.24 -4.24 -7.06
CA SER A 95 -2.37 -3.95 -8.21
C SER A 95 -2.93 -2.90 -9.17
N ALA A 96 -4.26 -2.76 -9.23
CA ALA A 96 -4.95 -1.98 -10.25
C ALA A 96 -4.62 -2.38 -11.71
N GLU A 97 -4.15 -3.61 -11.95
CA GLU A 97 -3.79 -4.13 -13.28
C GLU A 97 -4.86 -3.90 -14.35
N ASN A 98 -6.11 -4.09 -13.97
CA ASN A 98 -7.25 -3.88 -14.87
C ASN A 98 -7.94 -2.51 -14.66
N GLY A 99 -7.32 -1.62 -13.89
CA GLY A 99 -7.82 -0.30 -13.53
C GLY A 99 -8.31 -0.20 -12.09
N THR A 100 -8.71 1.00 -11.69
CA THR A 100 -9.18 1.27 -10.34
C THR A 100 -10.62 0.80 -10.10
N ILE A 101 -10.97 0.57 -8.84
CA ILE A 101 -12.32 0.20 -8.41
C ILE A 101 -12.75 1.07 -7.23
N ILE A 102 -14.05 1.35 -7.12
CA ILE A 102 -14.68 2.07 -6.00
C ILE A 102 -15.45 1.10 -5.09
N SER A 103 -15.75 1.55 -3.88
CA SER A 103 -16.42 0.75 -2.84
C SER A 103 -17.67 0.04 -3.32
N ASN A 104 -18.59 0.75 -3.97
CA ASN A 104 -19.85 0.18 -4.41
C ASN A 104 -19.65 -1.04 -5.33
N THR A 105 -18.81 -0.90 -6.35
CA THR A 105 -18.56 -1.98 -7.31
C THR A 105 -17.85 -3.19 -6.65
N ALA A 106 -16.87 -2.92 -5.79
CA ALA A 106 -16.13 -3.96 -5.09
C ALA A 106 -17.03 -4.77 -4.14
N LEU A 107 -17.89 -4.09 -3.38
CA LEU A 107 -18.83 -4.74 -2.45
C LEU A 107 -19.88 -5.59 -3.17
N HIS A 108 -20.35 -5.16 -4.35
CA HIS A 108 -21.34 -5.90 -5.13
C HIS A 108 -20.78 -7.17 -5.79
N ASN A 109 -19.49 -7.21 -6.08
CA ASN A 109 -18.80 -8.41 -6.54
C ASN A 109 -17.34 -8.39 -6.06
N PRO A 110 -17.00 -9.09 -4.97
CA PRO A 110 -15.63 -9.18 -4.46
C PRO A 110 -14.63 -9.74 -5.46
N TYR A 111 -15.10 -10.53 -6.43
CA TYR A 111 -14.28 -11.11 -7.50
C TYR A 111 -14.42 -10.39 -8.83
N HIS A 112 -14.89 -9.13 -8.79
CA HIS A 112 -14.92 -8.29 -9.99
C HIS A 112 -13.52 -8.22 -10.62
N ASN A 113 -13.43 -8.25 -11.94
CA ASN A 113 -12.15 -8.29 -12.68
C ASN A 113 -11.22 -7.10 -12.39
N LEU A 114 -11.72 -6.02 -11.83
CA LEU A 114 -10.92 -4.90 -11.34
C LEU A 114 -10.30 -5.15 -9.95
N VAL A 115 -10.76 -6.15 -9.18
CA VAL A 115 -10.19 -6.50 -7.87
C VAL A 115 -9.04 -7.48 -8.07
N GLN A 116 -7.87 -6.94 -8.38
CA GLN A 116 -6.64 -7.71 -8.55
C GLN A 116 -5.72 -7.46 -7.35
N LEU A 117 -5.48 -8.51 -6.57
CA LEU A 117 -4.66 -8.45 -5.36
C LEU A 117 -3.41 -9.31 -5.53
N GLY A 118 -2.27 -8.76 -5.12
CA GLY A 118 -1.04 -9.51 -4.89
C GLY A 118 -0.83 -9.73 -3.40
N ASN A 119 -0.06 -10.75 -3.04
CA ASN A 119 0.29 -11.02 -1.66
C ASN A 119 1.61 -11.80 -1.58
N ASP A 120 2.56 -11.28 -0.82
CA ASP A 120 3.86 -11.91 -0.54
C ASP A 120 4.69 -12.23 -1.82
N ASP A 121 4.53 -11.39 -2.84
CA ASP A 121 5.14 -11.59 -4.15
C ASP A 121 5.79 -10.29 -4.71
N PHE A 122 6.06 -9.30 -3.84
CA PHE A 122 6.72 -8.05 -4.23
C PHE A 122 7.59 -7.47 -3.11
N LEU A 123 7.15 -6.42 -2.40
CA LEU A 123 7.94 -5.85 -1.30
C LEU A 123 7.80 -6.71 -0.04
N ASN A 124 8.90 -7.27 0.42
CA ASN A 124 8.94 -8.07 1.64
C ASN A 124 9.43 -7.21 2.81
N ASN A 125 8.50 -6.48 3.45
CA ASN A 125 8.79 -5.66 4.61
C ASN A 125 8.18 -6.29 5.87
N PRO A 126 8.98 -6.72 6.85
CA PRO A 126 8.48 -7.34 8.08
C PRO A 126 7.50 -6.46 8.87
N ALA A 127 7.63 -5.13 8.79
CA ALA A 127 6.71 -4.19 9.46
C ALA A 127 5.30 -4.17 8.85
N THR A 128 5.13 -4.68 7.63
CA THR A 128 3.84 -4.70 6.92
C THR A 128 3.31 -6.11 6.68
N THR A 129 3.75 -7.08 7.48
CA THR A 129 3.28 -8.47 7.40
C THR A 129 1.75 -8.55 7.61
N ASN A 130 1.05 -9.27 6.72
CA ASN A 130 -0.41 -9.38 6.67
C ASN A 130 -1.12 -8.01 6.58
N LEU A 131 -0.49 -7.01 6.04
CA LEU A 131 -1.05 -5.67 5.88
C LEU A 131 -1.33 -5.36 4.42
N ILE A 132 -2.46 -4.68 4.16
CA ILE A 132 -2.76 -4.03 2.89
C ILE A 132 -2.98 -2.54 3.14
N THR A 133 -2.35 -1.70 2.32
CA THR A 133 -2.51 -0.25 2.37
C THR A 133 -3.45 0.24 1.27
N ASP A 134 -4.18 1.33 1.53
CA ASP A 134 -5.01 2.02 0.54
C ASP A 134 -4.95 3.53 0.73
N THR A 135 -5.24 4.29 -0.30
CA THR A 135 -5.04 5.74 -0.38
C THR A 135 -6.24 6.44 -0.99
N HIS A 136 -6.31 7.79 -0.91
CA HIS A 136 -7.46 8.57 -1.38
C HIS A 136 -8.76 7.99 -0.82
N TYR A 137 -8.78 7.81 0.51
CA TYR A 137 -9.65 6.83 1.13
C TYR A 137 -11.12 7.24 1.15
N ASP A 138 -11.40 8.52 1.10
CA ASP A 138 -12.73 9.12 1.07
C ASP A 138 -13.12 9.70 -0.30
N ASN A 139 -12.18 9.99 -1.19
CA ASN A 139 -12.45 10.69 -2.44
C ASN A 139 -11.76 10.05 -3.69
N PRO A 140 -12.49 9.23 -4.50
CA PRO A 140 -13.84 8.70 -4.23
C PRO A 140 -13.83 7.71 -3.08
N ASP A 141 -15.00 7.39 -2.53
CA ASP A 141 -15.08 6.46 -1.39
C ASP A 141 -14.43 5.11 -1.72
N ARG A 142 -13.36 4.79 -1.00
CA ARG A 142 -12.56 3.55 -1.13
C ARG A 142 -12.63 2.66 0.11
N ARG A 143 -13.31 3.11 1.18
CA ARG A 143 -13.42 2.35 2.43
C ARG A 143 -14.01 0.97 2.23
N GLY A 144 -15.10 0.87 1.47
CA GLY A 144 -15.73 -0.43 1.16
C GLY A 144 -14.87 -1.32 0.25
N ARG A 145 -14.05 -0.74 -0.66
CA ARG A 145 -13.15 -1.56 -1.48
C ARG A 145 -12.07 -2.23 -0.63
N GLN A 146 -11.51 -1.53 0.37
CA GLN A 146 -10.52 -2.11 1.26
C GLN A 146 -11.11 -3.20 2.15
N VAL A 147 -12.37 -3.05 2.59
CA VAL A 147 -13.11 -4.14 3.25
C VAL A 147 -13.23 -5.36 2.33
N THR A 148 -13.51 -5.14 1.04
CA THR A 148 -13.55 -6.21 0.04
C THR A 148 -12.18 -6.88 -0.13
N PHE A 149 -11.09 -6.11 -0.16
CA PHE A 149 -9.73 -6.66 -0.24
C PHE A 149 -9.42 -7.55 0.97
N LEU A 150 -9.73 -7.09 2.18
CA LEU A 150 -9.55 -7.89 3.40
C LEU A 150 -10.40 -9.17 3.37
N ALA A 151 -11.65 -9.09 2.90
CA ALA A 151 -12.53 -10.24 2.77
C ALA A 151 -11.96 -11.29 1.79
N ARG A 152 -11.45 -10.83 0.64
CA ARG A 152 -10.78 -11.67 -0.36
C ARG A 152 -9.53 -12.33 0.22
N LEU A 153 -8.63 -11.56 0.78
CA LEU A 153 -7.38 -12.06 1.38
C LEU A 153 -7.67 -13.09 2.48
N MET A 154 -8.64 -12.80 3.35
CA MET A 154 -9.06 -13.75 4.38
C MET A 154 -9.64 -15.04 3.79
N THR A 155 -10.44 -14.96 2.73
CA THR A 155 -11.04 -16.12 2.07
C THR A 155 -9.99 -16.98 1.37
N GLU A 156 -9.01 -16.34 0.72
CA GLU A 156 -8.00 -17.02 -0.09
C GLU A 156 -6.87 -17.63 0.75
N TYR A 157 -6.43 -16.91 1.80
CA TYR A 157 -5.27 -17.32 2.62
C TYR A 157 -5.64 -17.90 3.98
N GLY A 158 -6.88 -17.73 4.45
CA GLY A 158 -7.35 -18.28 5.73
C GLY A 158 -6.73 -17.62 6.97
N THR A 159 -6.02 -16.50 6.81
CA THR A 159 -5.39 -15.73 7.90
C THR A 159 -5.95 -14.31 7.95
N PRO A 160 -6.07 -13.71 9.16
CA PRO A 160 -6.47 -12.32 9.27
C PRO A 160 -5.43 -11.37 8.66
N PHE A 161 -5.91 -10.42 7.86
CA PHE A 161 -5.14 -9.29 7.36
C PHE A 161 -5.58 -8.01 8.05
N TYR A 162 -4.68 -7.03 8.07
CA TYR A 162 -4.90 -5.68 8.57
C TYR A 162 -4.97 -4.71 7.41
N GLY A 163 -5.73 -3.62 7.58
CA GLY A 163 -5.79 -2.53 6.61
C GLY A 163 -5.29 -1.22 7.21
N ILE A 164 -4.54 -0.45 6.43
CA ILE A 164 -4.31 0.97 6.68
C ILE A 164 -4.82 1.73 5.47
N GLY A 165 -5.83 2.60 5.67
CA GLY A 165 -6.35 3.51 4.66
C GLY A 165 -6.00 4.94 5.05
N VAL A 166 -5.50 5.75 4.11
CA VAL A 166 -5.15 7.15 4.37
C VAL A 166 -5.90 8.09 3.43
N GLU A 167 -6.45 9.14 4.02
CA GLU A 167 -7.01 10.28 3.29
C GLU A 167 -5.89 11.23 2.89
N GLU A 168 -6.20 12.27 2.12
CA GLU A 168 -5.27 13.32 1.75
C GLU A 168 -4.73 14.02 3.01
N TYR A 169 -3.62 14.70 2.91
CA TYR A 169 -2.98 15.46 4.01
C TYR A 169 -2.70 14.67 5.29
N THR A 170 -2.70 13.33 5.20
CA THR A 170 -2.45 12.42 6.32
C THR A 170 -1.35 11.42 5.96
N ALA A 171 -0.47 11.14 6.90
CA ALA A 171 0.58 10.15 6.75
C ALA A 171 0.61 9.19 7.94
N VAL A 172 0.94 7.93 7.68
CA VAL A 172 1.21 6.92 8.71
C VAL A 172 2.67 6.51 8.61
N CYS A 173 3.43 6.72 9.68
CA CYS A 173 4.82 6.28 9.79
C CYS A 173 4.91 5.14 10.81
N ILE A 174 5.43 3.99 10.39
CA ILE A 174 5.68 2.84 11.27
C ILE A 174 7.15 2.86 11.67
N ASP A 175 7.43 2.91 12.97
CA ASP A 175 8.79 2.96 13.50
C ASP A 175 9.41 1.56 13.67
N GLU A 176 10.66 1.52 14.11
CA GLU A 176 11.41 0.28 14.34
C GLU A 176 10.85 -0.61 15.47
N LEU A 177 9.92 -0.09 16.27
CA LEU A 177 9.19 -0.83 17.30
C LEU A 177 7.84 -1.34 16.78
N ASN A 178 7.55 -1.16 15.50
CA ASN A 178 6.26 -1.44 14.86
C ASN A 178 5.10 -0.62 15.45
N ILE A 179 5.39 0.61 15.91
CA ILE A 179 4.37 1.56 16.37
C ILE A 179 4.02 2.49 15.21
N ALA A 180 2.73 2.56 14.89
CA ALA A 180 2.22 3.48 13.87
C ALA A 180 1.97 4.87 14.48
N HIS A 181 2.61 5.88 13.90
CA HIS A 181 2.43 7.28 14.22
C HIS A 181 1.66 7.96 13.09
N VAL A 182 0.58 8.66 13.43
CA VAL A 182 -0.23 9.39 12.45
C VAL A 182 0.14 10.84 12.47
N TYR A 183 0.41 11.40 11.30
CA TYR A 183 0.71 12.82 11.08
C TYR A 183 -0.32 13.38 10.10
N GLY A 184 -0.81 14.57 10.37
CA GLY A 184 -1.79 15.24 9.53
C GLY A 184 -2.01 16.67 9.99
N SER A 185 -2.85 17.41 9.28
CA SER A 185 -3.13 18.82 9.55
C SER A 185 -4.39 19.03 10.41
N TYR A 186 -5.01 17.96 10.93
CA TYR A 186 -6.18 18.08 11.80
C TYR A 186 -5.92 19.01 12.99
N PRO A 187 -6.81 19.96 13.36
CA PRO A 187 -8.14 20.17 12.79
C PRO A 187 -8.19 21.15 11.59
N GLY A 188 -7.08 21.44 10.96
CA GLY A 188 -7.04 22.32 9.78
C GLY A 188 -7.73 21.70 8.57
N ASP A 189 -7.41 20.43 8.31
CA ASP A 189 -8.10 19.57 7.35
C ASP A 189 -8.82 18.43 8.10
N ASP A 190 -9.94 17.93 7.58
CA ASP A 190 -10.73 16.84 8.17
C ASP A 190 -10.37 15.50 7.52
N ASP A 191 -9.06 15.24 7.46
CA ASP A 191 -8.49 14.04 6.87
C ASP A 191 -7.88 13.11 7.93
N PHE A 192 -8.01 11.81 7.72
CA PHE A 192 -7.69 10.80 8.73
C PHE A 192 -6.95 9.59 8.17
N ALA A 193 -6.32 8.86 9.09
CA ALA A 193 -5.89 7.50 8.86
C ALA A 193 -6.87 6.52 9.51
N TYR A 194 -7.13 5.40 8.83
CA TYR A 194 -8.01 4.34 9.28
C TYR A 194 -7.22 3.05 9.43
N PHE A 195 -7.37 2.40 10.57
CA PHE A 195 -6.78 1.11 10.87
C PHE A 195 -7.89 0.07 10.94
N LEU A 196 -7.83 -0.93 10.06
CA LEU A 196 -8.81 -2.00 9.97
C LEU A 196 -8.22 -3.29 10.51
N GLN A 197 -8.89 -3.89 11.47
CA GLN A 197 -8.51 -5.17 12.05
C GLN A 197 -9.65 -6.16 11.87
N VAL A 198 -9.41 -7.24 11.15
CA VAL A 198 -10.35 -8.35 11.08
C VAL A 198 -10.54 -8.96 12.46
N ASN A 199 -11.78 -9.29 12.79
CA ASN A 199 -12.11 -9.95 14.05
C ASN A 199 -11.41 -11.30 14.17
N CYS A 200 -10.78 -11.55 15.32
CA CYS A 200 -10.07 -12.80 15.61
C CYS A 200 -10.96 -13.91 16.18
N TYR A 201 -12.24 -13.67 16.43
CA TYR A 201 -13.16 -14.71 16.89
C TYR A 201 -13.55 -15.66 15.74
N SER A 202 -13.53 -16.96 15.99
CA SER A 202 -13.94 -17.94 14.97
C SER A 202 -15.47 -18.11 14.94
N PRO A 203 -16.10 -18.12 13.77
CA PRO A 203 -15.54 -17.87 12.43
C PRO A 203 -15.35 -16.37 12.18
N SER A 204 -14.19 -15.97 11.65
CA SER A 204 -13.82 -14.56 11.44
C SER A 204 -13.97 -14.10 9.99
N GLY A 205 -13.90 -15.01 9.01
CA GLY A 205 -14.06 -14.67 7.60
C GLY A 205 -15.48 -14.25 7.22
N PRO A 206 -15.67 -13.69 6.01
CA PRO A 206 -16.99 -13.28 5.53
C PRO A 206 -17.99 -14.45 5.45
N GLU A 207 -19.27 -14.16 5.62
CA GLU A 207 -20.36 -15.12 5.38
C GLU A 207 -20.50 -15.43 3.90
N VAL A 208 -20.36 -14.41 3.04
CA VAL A 208 -20.39 -14.53 1.58
C VAL A 208 -19.28 -13.67 0.99
N CYS A 209 -18.34 -14.33 0.29
CA CYS A 209 -17.32 -13.69 -0.53
C CYS A 209 -17.10 -14.56 -1.77
N ALA A 210 -17.92 -14.37 -2.79
CA ALA A 210 -17.91 -15.18 -4.01
C ALA A 210 -18.14 -14.33 -5.25
N ASP A 211 -17.76 -14.86 -6.42
CA ASP A 211 -17.93 -14.16 -7.68
C ASP A 211 -19.42 -13.96 -8.02
N GLY A 212 -19.77 -12.73 -8.34
CA GLY A 212 -21.12 -12.32 -8.69
C GLY A 212 -22.07 -12.12 -7.50
N ASP A 213 -21.61 -12.38 -6.28
CA ASP A 213 -22.40 -12.18 -5.07
C ASP A 213 -22.04 -10.89 -4.34
N LEU A 214 -23.02 -10.30 -3.66
CA LEU A 214 -22.80 -9.19 -2.74
C LEU A 214 -21.97 -9.67 -1.54
N LEU A 215 -20.89 -8.97 -1.22
CA LEU A 215 -20.13 -9.25 0.00
C LEU A 215 -21.03 -9.16 1.23
N THR A 216 -21.05 -10.23 2.02
CA THR A 216 -21.68 -10.24 3.33
C THR A 216 -20.63 -10.57 4.38
N TRP A 217 -20.38 -9.64 5.29
CA TRP A 217 -19.44 -9.82 6.37
C TRP A 217 -19.92 -9.06 7.60
N ASP A 218 -20.76 -9.69 8.36
CA ASP A 218 -21.41 -9.09 9.54
C ASP A 218 -20.85 -9.64 10.86
N ARG A 219 -20.79 -10.95 11.01
CA ARG A 219 -20.29 -11.61 12.23
C ARG A 219 -20.95 -11.05 13.51
N ASN A 220 -22.27 -10.76 13.44
CA ASN A 220 -23.05 -10.14 14.50
C ASN A 220 -22.49 -8.75 14.90
N ASP A 221 -22.36 -7.86 13.94
CA ASP A 221 -21.80 -6.51 14.06
C ASP A 221 -20.32 -6.48 14.51
N ALA A 222 -19.57 -7.56 14.27
CA ALA A 222 -18.20 -7.69 14.77
C ALA A 222 -17.22 -8.25 13.71
N ALA A 223 -17.47 -8.02 12.42
CA ALA A 223 -16.60 -8.50 11.34
C ALA A 223 -15.23 -7.82 11.35
N ILE A 224 -15.21 -6.49 11.43
CA ILE A 224 -14.00 -5.67 11.38
C ILE A 224 -14.08 -4.61 12.48
N LYS A 225 -12.98 -4.44 13.20
CA LYS A 225 -12.77 -3.28 14.07
C LYS A 225 -12.08 -2.18 13.24
N VAL A 226 -12.63 -0.99 13.27
CA VAL A 226 -12.05 0.20 12.63
C VAL A 226 -11.68 1.21 13.71
N ILE A 227 -10.47 1.74 13.63
CA ILE A 227 -9.96 2.84 14.45
C ILE A 227 -9.63 3.98 13.48
N LYS A 228 -10.12 5.16 13.80
CA LYS A 228 -9.89 6.40 13.06
C LYS A 228 -9.04 7.34 13.91
#